data_eb8db072ea595b2c54e3ce45b1ebe5fa
#
_entry.id   eb8db072ea595b2c54e3ce45b1ebe5fa
#
_cell.length_a   1.000
_cell.length_b   1.000
_cell.length_c   1.000
_cell.angle_alpha   90.00
_cell.angle_beta   90.00
_cell.angle_gamma   90.00
#
_symmetry.space_group_name_H-M   'P 1'
#
loop_
_entity.id
_entity.type
_entity.pdbx_description
1 polymer ?
#
loop_
_entity_poly.entity_id
_entity_poly.type
_entity_poly.pdbx_seq_one_letter_code
_entity_poly.pdbx_strand_id
1 'polypeptide(L)'
;MLGPSLLLTSALSGAVALASYLPEVPSVASFQYNARRQATNNTSSFNGPYSTRGRDIVNSKGEKITWAGVNWPMSGETMIPEGLEWASAEEILSDIAGVGFNYIRMGYAIEMIDQIYDRNGQDVPLEVALINALGYVNGTKVTNEIVAKNPGWTSQTTRFEIWGDIARIAATKGIYISPDVHTGKAQWCCSHYDGAAWFDDLFFNATHWRRGLSYVANWAKDHPNIASMSLRNELRDSYNVTDLNYNWQTLVGNMTAGADAIHEANPDILILWSGMQYGQDLSALTSGKNILSAPCYKCTAIRNAARLEPVYFNVDDHAWADKLVWELHLYKMSEDVDTDRCDIVKASLYRNGFNALGIDAPEACNITNDCPKAVRETPVILSEFGTAQDETLFNDTLQNCLREYTIENDVSWMMWAIAGSYRIRSGIQGFPDTWGMTNYDWSGWNYDRGIEEYWKPWTKAMNVTKVI
;
A
#
# COMPACT_ATOMS: atom_id res chain seq x y z
N MET A 1 47.66 -4.50 66.34
CA MET A 1 48.17 -3.35 65.60
C MET A 1 47.47 -3.26 64.31
N LEU A 2 46.64 -2.24 64.19
CA LEU A 2 46.06 -1.66 62.98
C LEU A 2 45.55 -2.59 61.88
N GLY A 3 44.21 -2.81 61.90
CA GLY A 3 43.47 -3.27 60.74
C GLY A 3 43.05 -2.08 59.84
N PRO A 4 42.82 -2.27 58.55
CA PRO A 4 42.20 -1.25 57.71
C PRO A 4 40.68 -1.49 57.55
N SER A 5 40.00 -0.37 57.64
CA SER A 5 38.56 -0.19 57.44
C SER A 5 38.10 -0.52 56.03
N LEU A 6 36.99 -1.27 55.93
CA LEU A 6 36.19 -1.40 54.71
C LEU A 6 35.39 -0.09 54.47
N LEU A 7 35.62 0.53 53.36
CA LEU A 7 34.76 1.54 52.79
C LEU A 7 33.79 0.86 51.80
N LEU A 8 32.50 0.80 52.16
CA LEU A 8 31.43 0.50 51.22
C LEU A 8 31.19 1.71 50.34
N THR A 9 31.47 1.59 49.06
CA THR A 9 30.97 2.52 48.05
C THR A 9 29.71 1.95 47.43
N SER A 10 28.59 2.61 47.71
CA SER A 10 27.33 2.39 47.07
C SER A 10 27.40 2.90 45.61
N ALA A 11 27.34 1.97 44.67
CA ALA A 11 27.17 2.32 43.24
C ALA A 11 25.68 2.63 43.02
N LEU A 12 25.37 3.91 42.80
CA LEU A 12 24.11 4.32 42.19
C LEU A 12 24.16 3.93 40.71
N SER A 13 23.38 2.96 40.31
CA SER A 13 23.09 2.67 38.94
C SER A 13 22.14 3.76 38.38
N GLY A 14 22.71 4.79 37.76
CA GLY A 14 21.97 5.75 36.96
C GLY A 14 21.57 5.09 35.63
N ALA A 15 20.30 4.75 35.48
CA ALA A 15 19.76 4.45 34.18
C ALA A 15 19.80 5.73 33.33
N VAL A 16 20.73 5.81 32.40
CA VAL A 16 20.72 6.86 31.37
C VAL A 16 19.67 6.43 30.36
N ALA A 17 18.50 7.06 30.44
CA ALA A 17 17.52 7.02 29.36
C ALA A 17 18.15 7.73 28.17
N LEU A 18 18.55 6.99 27.15
CA LEU A 18 18.86 7.51 25.84
C LEU A 18 17.54 7.96 25.22
N ALA A 19 17.11 9.18 25.54
CA ALA A 19 16.13 9.89 24.73
C ALA A 19 16.80 10.11 23.38
N SER A 20 16.42 9.32 22.38
CA SER A 20 16.75 9.57 20.98
C SER A 20 16.19 10.95 20.63
N TYR A 21 17.07 11.89 20.39
CA TYR A 21 16.74 13.22 19.89
C TYR A 21 16.24 13.04 18.46
N LEU A 22 14.95 12.78 18.30
CA LEU A 22 14.28 12.92 17.02
C LEU A 22 14.13 14.44 16.81
N PRO A 23 14.59 15.00 15.68
CA PRO A 23 14.32 16.41 15.41
C PRO A 23 12.80 16.61 15.40
N GLU A 24 12.33 17.60 16.14
CA GLU A 24 10.93 18.02 16.11
C GLU A 24 10.53 18.23 14.65
N VAL A 25 9.55 17.48 14.19
CA VAL A 25 8.88 17.75 12.92
C VAL A 25 8.27 19.16 13.09
N PRO A 26 8.60 20.15 12.26
CA PRO A 26 7.99 21.46 12.37
C PRO A 26 6.48 21.25 12.37
N SER A 27 5.77 21.85 13.34
CA SER A 27 4.32 21.80 13.41
C SER A 27 3.77 22.06 12.01
N VAL A 28 2.95 21.12 11.50
CA VAL A 28 2.31 21.25 10.20
C VAL A 28 1.54 22.57 10.24
N ALA A 29 2.16 23.63 9.71
CA ALA A 29 1.41 24.83 9.42
C ALA A 29 0.27 24.35 8.55
N SER A 30 -0.96 24.53 9.02
CA SER A 30 -2.16 24.11 8.33
C SER A 30 -2.21 24.83 6.99
N PHE A 31 -1.59 24.22 5.97
CA PHE A 31 -1.83 24.62 4.61
C PHE A 31 -3.29 24.31 4.34
N GLN A 32 -4.13 25.34 4.35
CA GLN A 32 -5.52 25.20 3.99
C GLN A 32 -5.56 24.78 2.53
N TYR A 33 -5.87 23.52 2.29
CA TYR A 33 -6.27 23.04 0.98
C TYR A 33 -7.54 23.82 0.60
N ASN A 34 -7.41 24.74 -0.34
CA ASN A 34 -8.54 25.48 -0.90
C ASN A 34 -9.27 24.62 -1.91
N ALA A 35 -9.86 23.50 -1.45
CA ALA A 35 -10.86 22.80 -2.23
C ALA A 35 -12.03 23.75 -2.44
N ARG A 36 -12.46 23.92 -3.68
CA ARG A 36 -13.78 24.49 -3.97
C ARG A 36 -14.80 23.57 -3.30
N ARG A 37 -15.23 23.94 -2.08
CA ARG A 37 -16.34 23.28 -1.39
C ARG A 37 -17.59 23.40 -2.23
N GLN A 38 -17.85 22.45 -3.09
CA GLN A 38 -19.21 22.09 -3.43
C GLN A 38 -19.70 21.15 -2.34
N ALA A 39 -20.36 21.72 -1.34
CA ALA A 39 -21.08 20.95 -0.34
C ALA A 39 -22.22 20.22 -1.08
N THR A 40 -22.00 18.98 -1.45
CA THR A 40 -23.09 18.08 -1.76
C THR A 40 -23.59 17.56 -0.42
N ASN A 41 -24.83 17.90 -0.06
CA ASN A 41 -25.58 17.31 1.05
C ASN A 41 -25.94 15.84 0.71
N ASN A 42 -24.96 15.00 0.44
CA ASN A 42 -25.14 13.57 0.44
C ASN A 42 -24.61 13.06 1.78
N THR A 43 -25.51 12.61 2.64
CA THR A 43 -25.16 11.73 3.77
C THR A 43 -24.42 10.55 3.16
N SER A 44 -23.08 10.52 3.33
CA SER A 44 -22.24 9.52 2.73
C SER A 44 -22.66 8.14 3.25
N SER A 45 -22.93 7.23 2.34
CA SER A 45 -23.20 5.83 2.66
C SER A 45 -21.96 5.11 3.21
N PHE A 46 -20.79 5.75 3.14
CA PHE A 46 -19.55 5.27 3.75
C PHE A 46 -19.57 5.57 5.25
N ASN A 47 -19.73 4.51 6.03
CA ASN A 47 -19.94 4.60 7.47
C ASN A 47 -18.60 4.53 8.24
N GLY A 48 -17.67 5.46 7.98
CA GLY A 48 -16.48 5.64 8.84
C GLY A 48 -16.87 6.22 10.22
N PRO A 49 -15.98 6.22 11.21
CA PRO A 49 -14.64 5.67 11.17
C PRO A 49 -14.59 4.15 11.02
N TYR A 50 -13.51 3.65 10.40
CA TYR A 50 -13.27 2.23 10.25
C TYR A 50 -12.36 1.73 11.36
N SER A 51 -12.52 0.46 11.74
CA SER A 51 -11.65 -0.20 12.73
C SER A 51 -11.51 -1.69 12.45
N THR A 52 -10.65 -2.35 13.21
CA THR A 52 -10.48 -3.79 13.14
C THR A 52 -11.04 -4.46 14.39
N ARG A 53 -11.65 -5.63 14.23
CA ARG A 53 -12.17 -6.45 15.33
C ARG A 53 -11.84 -7.92 15.07
N GLY A 54 -10.80 -8.44 15.77
CA GLY A 54 -10.21 -9.73 15.42
C GLY A 54 -9.74 -9.68 13.95
N ARG A 55 -10.17 -10.65 13.15
CA ARG A 55 -9.83 -10.75 11.74
C ARG A 55 -10.63 -9.86 10.79
N ASP A 56 -11.64 -9.15 11.30
CA ASP A 56 -12.59 -8.40 10.46
C ASP A 56 -12.28 -6.91 10.45
N ILE A 57 -12.43 -6.30 9.29
CA ILE A 57 -12.56 -4.85 9.12
C ILE A 57 -14.03 -4.51 9.37
N VAL A 58 -14.29 -3.48 10.18
CA VAL A 58 -15.66 -3.05 10.50
C VAL A 58 -15.82 -1.55 10.34
N ASN A 59 -17.05 -1.13 10.02
CA ASN A 59 -17.45 0.27 9.97
C ASN A 59 -17.91 0.78 11.36
N SER A 60 -18.30 2.05 11.45
CA SER A 60 -18.78 2.68 12.69
C SER A 60 -20.04 2.04 13.28
N LYS A 61 -20.78 1.26 12.50
CA LYS A 61 -21.96 0.50 12.97
C LYS A 61 -21.57 -0.90 13.45
N GLY A 62 -20.28 -1.29 13.36
CA GLY A 62 -19.80 -2.63 13.65
C GLY A 62 -20.11 -3.67 12.58
N GLU A 63 -20.53 -3.24 11.41
CA GLU A 63 -20.79 -4.11 10.26
C GLU A 63 -19.48 -4.47 9.58
N LYS A 64 -19.31 -5.76 9.24
CA LYS A 64 -18.14 -6.25 8.52
C LYS A 64 -18.04 -5.64 7.13
N ILE A 65 -16.83 -5.29 6.74
CA ILE A 65 -16.48 -4.79 5.41
C ILE A 65 -15.59 -5.81 4.70
N THR A 66 -15.98 -6.20 3.50
CA THR A 66 -15.19 -7.03 2.60
C THR A 66 -14.91 -6.27 1.32
N TRP A 67 -13.63 -6.22 0.92
CA TRP A 67 -13.18 -5.57 -0.28
C TRP A 67 -12.74 -6.59 -1.35
N ALA A 68 -13.15 -6.33 -2.57
CA ALA A 68 -12.58 -6.94 -3.76
C ALA A 68 -12.30 -5.81 -4.75
N GLY A 69 -11.07 -5.70 -5.20
CA GLY A 69 -10.70 -4.52 -5.95
C GLY A 69 -9.53 -4.68 -6.88
N VAL A 70 -9.03 -3.54 -7.29
CA VAL A 70 -7.99 -3.43 -8.30
C VAL A 70 -6.99 -2.33 -7.94
N ASN A 71 -5.74 -2.52 -8.31
CA ASN A 71 -4.76 -1.46 -8.32
C ASN A 71 -4.99 -0.59 -9.55
N TRP A 72 -5.09 0.73 -9.37
CA TRP A 72 -5.09 1.68 -10.46
C TRP A 72 -3.72 2.36 -10.51
N PRO A 73 -2.83 1.91 -11.40
CA PRO A 73 -1.50 2.47 -11.51
C PRO A 73 -1.53 3.94 -11.91
N MET A 74 -0.56 4.68 -11.41
CA MET A 74 -0.19 5.96 -11.97
C MET A 74 1.18 5.81 -12.64
N SER A 75 1.47 6.59 -13.65
CA SER A 75 2.86 6.72 -14.04
C SER A 75 3.61 7.34 -12.88
N GLY A 76 4.67 6.67 -12.42
CA GLY A 76 5.47 7.16 -11.31
C GLY A 76 5.89 8.60 -11.52
N GLU A 77 6.24 8.95 -12.75
CA GLU A 77 6.75 10.25 -13.15
C GLU A 77 5.71 11.37 -13.12
N THR A 78 4.44 11.09 -13.44
CA THR A 78 3.37 12.12 -13.47
C THR A 78 2.59 12.20 -12.17
N MET A 79 2.47 11.07 -11.44
CA MET A 79 1.64 10.93 -10.24
C MET A 79 0.17 11.26 -10.49
N ILE A 80 -0.28 10.93 -11.71
CA ILE A 80 -1.67 11.03 -12.20
C ILE A 80 -2.07 9.63 -12.67
N PRO A 81 -3.24 9.12 -12.24
CA PRO A 81 -3.71 7.80 -12.67
C PRO A 81 -3.69 7.61 -14.18
N GLU A 82 -3.29 6.43 -14.63
CA GLU A 82 -3.16 6.09 -16.05
C GLU A 82 -4.53 5.99 -16.74
N GLY A 83 -4.52 6.11 -18.07
CA GLY A 83 -5.69 5.90 -18.91
C GLY A 83 -6.58 7.11 -19.14
N LEU A 84 -6.37 8.21 -18.40
CA LEU A 84 -7.25 9.40 -18.44
C LEU A 84 -7.21 10.17 -19.77
N GLU A 85 -6.20 9.94 -20.59
CA GLU A 85 -6.12 10.42 -21.99
C GLU A 85 -6.99 9.62 -22.94
N TRP A 86 -7.30 8.38 -22.60
CA TRP A 86 -8.09 7.46 -23.40
C TRP A 86 -9.57 7.45 -23.00
N ALA A 87 -9.84 7.39 -21.69
CA ALA A 87 -11.19 7.36 -21.12
C ALA A 87 -11.31 8.39 -19.99
N SER A 88 -12.52 8.88 -19.74
CA SER A 88 -12.78 9.75 -18.60
C SER A 88 -12.66 8.99 -17.27
N ALA A 89 -12.40 9.71 -16.18
CA ALA A 89 -12.44 9.13 -14.84
C ALA A 89 -13.80 8.47 -14.54
N GLU A 90 -14.90 9.03 -15.04
CA GLU A 90 -16.25 8.49 -14.90
C GLU A 90 -16.39 7.13 -15.60
N GLU A 91 -15.87 7.00 -16.84
CA GLU A 91 -15.92 5.76 -17.62
C GLU A 91 -15.06 4.67 -16.95
N ILE A 92 -13.81 4.95 -16.60
CA ILE A 92 -12.92 3.98 -15.93
C ILE A 92 -13.53 3.48 -14.61
N LEU A 93 -14.06 4.40 -13.80
CA LEU A 93 -14.70 4.02 -12.52
C LEU A 93 -16.01 3.27 -12.72
N SER A 94 -16.74 3.52 -13.83
CA SER A 94 -17.93 2.75 -14.19
C SER A 94 -17.57 1.31 -14.57
N ASP A 95 -16.48 1.14 -15.32
CA ASP A 95 -15.97 -0.18 -15.70
C ASP A 95 -15.53 -0.97 -14.49
N ILE A 96 -14.77 -0.35 -13.57
CA ILE A 96 -14.37 -0.96 -12.30
C ILE A 96 -15.59 -1.42 -11.49
N ALA A 97 -16.59 -0.55 -11.32
CA ALA A 97 -17.83 -0.90 -10.63
C ALA A 97 -18.63 -1.99 -11.37
N GLY A 98 -18.59 -1.99 -12.72
CA GLY A 98 -19.26 -2.97 -13.58
C GLY A 98 -18.72 -4.39 -13.44
N VAL A 99 -17.46 -4.55 -13.05
CA VAL A 99 -16.88 -5.86 -12.65
C VAL A 99 -17.34 -6.30 -11.27
N GLY A 100 -17.82 -5.37 -10.46
CA GLY A 100 -18.21 -5.59 -9.06
C GLY A 100 -17.10 -5.27 -8.07
N PHE A 101 -16.04 -4.61 -8.52
CA PHE A 101 -15.00 -4.11 -7.61
C PHE A 101 -15.54 -2.95 -6.78
N ASN A 102 -15.23 -2.97 -5.49
CA ASN A 102 -15.62 -1.93 -4.54
C ASN A 102 -14.41 -1.24 -3.89
N TYR A 103 -13.20 -1.50 -4.38
CA TYR A 103 -11.98 -0.94 -3.79
C TYR A 103 -10.90 -0.68 -4.85
N ILE A 104 -10.21 0.43 -4.70
CA ILE A 104 -9.09 0.83 -5.55
C ILE A 104 -7.89 1.20 -4.68
N ARG A 105 -6.74 0.60 -4.96
CA ARG A 105 -5.44 0.99 -4.42
C ARG A 105 -4.74 1.90 -5.43
N MET A 106 -4.42 3.14 -5.02
CA MET A 106 -3.83 4.18 -5.86
C MET A 106 -2.45 4.58 -5.33
N GLY A 107 -1.41 4.31 -6.11
CA GLY A 107 -0.04 4.62 -5.75
C GLY A 107 0.33 6.11 -5.89
N TYR A 108 1.25 6.61 -5.06
CA TYR A 108 1.90 7.91 -5.22
C TYR A 108 3.37 7.85 -4.78
N ALA A 109 4.15 8.82 -5.20
CA ALA A 109 5.54 8.97 -4.76
C ALA A 109 5.65 9.94 -3.58
N ILE A 110 6.62 9.72 -2.69
CA ILE A 110 6.96 10.68 -1.63
C ILE A 110 7.26 12.05 -2.26
N GLU A 111 7.96 12.06 -3.37
CA GLU A 111 8.29 13.27 -4.13
C GLU A 111 7.05 14.11 -4.54
N MET A 112 5.88 13.49 -4.72
CA MET A 112 4.65 14.23 -5.00
C MET A 112 4.36 15.26 -3.93
N ILE A 113 4.54 14.88 -2.68
CA ILE A 113 4.30 15.76 -1.54
C ILE A 113 5.47 16.72 -1.34
N ASP A 114 6.71 16.27 -1.54
CA ASP A 114 7.89 17.12 -1.47
C ASP A 114 7.78 18.30 -2.42
N GLN A 115 7.34 18.07 -3.65
CA GLN A 115 7.12 19.13 -4.64
C GLN A 115 6.08 20.17 -4.20
N ILE A 116 5.07 19.76 -3.41
CA ILE A 116 4.09 20.70 -2.85
C ILE A 116 4.75 21.59 -1.81
N TYR A 117 5.55 21.01 -0.91
CA TYR A 117 6.29 21.78 0.10
C TYR A 117 7.32 22.73 -0.54
N ASP A 118 8.05 22.29 -1.56
CA ASP A 118 9.03 23.11 -2.30
C ASP A 118 8.38 24.27 -3.05
N ARG A 119 7.08 24.15 -3.35
CA ARG A 119 6.26 25.16 -4.02
C ARG A 119 5.38 25.97 -3.04
N ASN A 120 5.77 26.05 -1.76
CA ASN A 120 5.04 26.77 -0.72
C ASN A 120 3.56 26.34 -0.57
N GLY A 121 3.31 25.05 -0.65
CA GLY A 121 1.98 24.44 -0.51
C GLY A 121 1.14 24.40 -1.78
N GLN A 122 1.70 24.78 -2.93
CA GLN A 122 1.02 24.71 -4.22
C GLN A 122 1.32 23.38 -4.92
N ASP A 123 0.27 22.61 -5.20
CA ASP A 123 0.44 21.37 -5.96
C ASP A 123 0.76 21.64 -7.45
N VAL A 124 1.27 20.63 -8.12
CA VAL A 124 1.71 20.69 -9.52
C VAL A 124 0.51 20.61 -10.46
N PRO A 125 0.31 21.55 -11.38
CA PRO A 125 -0.72 21.47 -12.41
C PRO A 125 -0.53 20.29 -13.37
N LEU A 126 -1.62 19.79 -13.91
CA LEU A 126 -1.68 18.70 -14.90
C LEU A 126 -0.66 18.87 -16.03
N GLU A 127 -0.69 20.02 -16.71
CA GLU A 127 0.20 20.29 -17.82
C GLU A 127 1.68 20.27 -17.41
N VAL A 128 2.00 20.83 -16.26
CA VAL A 128 3.38 20.87 -15.75
C VAL A 128 3.87 19.44 -15.41
N ALA A 129 3.04 18.62 -14.77
CA ALA A 129 3.38 17.24 -14.45
C ALA A 129 3.65 16.43 -15.73
N LEU A 130 2.80 16.56 -16.72
CA LEU A 130 2.93 15.83 -17.99
C LEU A 130 4.10 16.32 -18.85
N ILE A 131 4.33 17.63 -18.93
CA ILE A 131 5.49 18.18 -19.67
C ILE A 131 6.80 17.74 -19.03
N ASN A 132 6.87 17.76 -17.71
CA ASN A 132 8.08 17.32 -17.00
C ASN A 132 8.40 15.84 -17.25
N ALA A 133 7.38 14.99 -17.31
CA ALA A 133 7.55 13.56 -17.53
C ALA A 133 7.76 13.17 -19.00
N LEU A 134 7.03 13.78 -19.93
CA LEU A 134 6.92 13.35 -21.33
C LEU A 134 7.63 14.29 -22.32
N GLY A 135 8.11 15.43 -21.85
CA GLY A 135 8.60 16.52 -22.70
C GLY A 135 7.46 17.39 -23.25
N TYR A 136 7.82 18.57 -23.75
CA TYR A 136 6.84 19.60 -24.12
C TYR A 136 5.78 19.12 -25.13
N VAL A 137 6.21 18.48 -26.21
CA VAL A 137 5.29 18.07 -27.30
C VAL A 137 4.30 17.00 -26.82
N ASN A 138 4.80 15.92 -26.24
CA ASN A 138 3.95 14.81 -25.79
C ASN A 138 3.16 15.19 -24.54
N GLY A 139 3.77 15.92 -23.59
CA GLY A 139 3.09 16.38 -22.39
C GLY A 139 1.90 17.29 -22.69
N THR A 140 2.07 18.26 -23.63
CA THR A 140 0.97 19.13 -24.06
C THR A 140 -0.13 18.35 -24.79
N LYS A 141 0.26 17.40 -25.67
CA LYS A 141 -0.70 16.53 -26.35
C LYS A 141 -1.56 15.75 -25.35
N VAL A 142 -0.93 15.02 -24.42
CA VAL A 142 -1.62 14.21 -23.41
C VAL A 142 -2.47 15.08 -22.48
N THR A 143 -2.00 16.29 -22.11
CA THR A 143 -2.81 17.24 -21.35
C THR A 143 -4.13 17.56 -22.06
N ASN A 144 -4.06 17.88 -23.37
CA ASN A 144 -5.26 18.21 -24.13
C ASN A 144 -6.21 17.02 -24.26
N GLU A 145 -5.68 15.81 -24.41
CA GLU A 145 -6.48 14.58 -24.46
C GLU A 145 -7.19 14.32 -23.13
N ILE A 146 -6.50 14.44 -21.99
CA ILE A 146 -7.10 14.30 -20.65
C ILE A 146 -8.21 15.34 -20.43
N VAL A 147 -7.95 16.60 -20.75
CA VAL A 147 -8.93 17.70 -20.60
C VAL A 147 -10.16 17.47 -21.49
N ALA A 148 -9.95 16.99 -22.73
CA ALA A 148 -11.05 16.68 -23.63
C ALA A 148 -11.97 15.56 -23.11
N LYS A 149 -11.40 14.56 -22.45
CA LYS A 149 -12.15 13.43 -21.84
C LYS A 149 -12.80 13.80 -20.51
N ASN A 150 -12.23 14.74 -19.77
CA ASN A 150 -12.68 15.12 -18.44
C ASN A 150 -13.06 16.62 -18.42
N PRO A 151 -14.25 17.01 -18.88
CA PRO A 151 -14.60 18.41 -19.17
C PRO A 151 -14.65 19.33 -17.93
N GLY A 152 -14.56 18.79 -16.73
CA GLY A 152 -14.40 19.58 -15.48
C GLY A 152 -12.96 20.01 -15.22
N TRP A 153 -11.98 19.47 -15.92
CA TRP A 153 -10.57 19.75 -15.72
C TRP A 153 -10.01 20.71 -16.78
N THR A 154 -8.90 21.34 -16.42
CA THR A 154 -8.12 22.23 -17.27
C THR A 154 -6.65 21.86 -17.21
N SER A 155 -5.81 22.46 -18.05
CA SER A 155 -4.35 22.29 -17.94
C SER A 155 -3.78 22.74 -16.58
N GLN A 156 -4.52 23.59 -15.85
CA GLN A 156 -4.14 24.10 -14.53
C GLN A 156 -4.73 23.31 -13.36
N THR A 157 -5.59 22.33 -13.61
CA THR A 157 -6.09 21.43 -12.57
C THR A 157 -4.93 20.66 -11.95
N THR A 158 -4.80 20.68 -10.62
CA THR A 158 -3.68 20.08 -9.94
C THR A 158 -3.88 18.57 -9.70
N ARG A 159 -2.81 17.87 -9.37
CA ARG A 159 -2.85 16.41 -9.11
C ARG A 159 -3.86 16.05 -8.00
N PHE A 160 -3.83 16.77 -6.87
CA PHE A 160 -4.78 16.51 -5.78
C PHE A 160 -6.21 16.92 -6.09
N GLU A 161 -6.45 17.90 -6.98
CA GLU A 161 -7.79 18.17 -7.48
C GLU A 161 -8.30 17.00 -8.34
N ILE A 162 -7.45 16.43 -9.23
CA ILE A 162 -7.77 15.22 -10.00
C ILE A 162 -8.05 14.04 -9.07
N TRP A 163 -7.21 13.80 -8.07
CA TRP A 163 -7.39 12.73 -7.08
C TRP A 163 -8.69 12.91 -6.28
N GLY A 164 -8.99 14.15 -5.88
CA GLY A 164 -10.25 14.47 -5.18
C GLY A 164 -11.49 14.24 -6.03
N ASP A 165 -11.43 14.59 -7.31
CA ASP A 165 -12.53 14.33 -8.24
C ASP A 165 -12.72 12.82 -8.49
N ILE A 166 -11.62 12.08 -8.66
CA ILE A 166 -11.66 10.61 -8.75
C ILE A 166 -12.29 10.02 -7.48
N ALA A 167 -11.89 10.47 -6.29
CA ALA A 167 -12.47 10.01 -5.02
C ALA A 167 -13.96 10.30 -4.95
N ARG A 168 -14.39 11.50 -5.34
CA ARG A 168 -15.79 11.89 -5.38
C ARG A 168 -16.61 11.03 -6.37
N ILE A 169 -16.10 10.79 -7.57
CA ILE A 169 -16.77 9.93 -8.56
C ILE A 169 -16.84 8.49 -8.07
N ALA A 170 -15.74 7.95 -7.53
CA ALA A 170 -15.69 6.62 -6.94
C ALA A 170 -16.72 6.45 -5.81
N ALA A 171 -16.89 7.48 -4.97
CA ALA A 171 -17.89 7.47 -3.92
C ALA A 171 -19.32 7.33 -4.45
N THR A 172 -19.66 7.94 -5.59
CA THR A 172 -20.99 7.79 -6.21
C THR A 172 -21.26 6.37 -6.71
N LYS A 173 -20.20 5.56 -6.87
CA LYS A 173 -20.28 4.18 -7.34
C LYS A 173 -20.07 3.16 -6.22
N GLY A 174 -19.97 3.61 -4.97
CA GLY A 174 -19.75 2.74 -3.82
C GLY A 174 -18.33 2.18 -3.73
N ILE A 175 -17.36 2.85 -4.34
CA ILE A 175 -15.96 2.39 -4.39
C ILE A 175 -15.13 3.09 -3.31
N TYR A 176 -14.45 2.30 -2.48
CA TYR A 176 -13.44 2.73 -1.53
C TYR A 176 -12.11 3.00 -2.22
N ILE A 177 -11.29 3.86 -1.64
CA ILE A 177 -9.94 4.16 -2.13
C ILE A 177 -8.92 4.01 -1.00
N SER A 178 -7.74 3.49 -1.34
CA SER A 178 -6.55 3.49 -0.50
C SER A 178 -5.39 4.16 -1.23
N PRO A 179 -4.96 5.33 -0.82
CA PRO A 179 -3.67 5.86 -1.21
C PRO A 179 -2.54 4.96 -0.73
N ASP A 180 -1.55 4.73 -1.59
CA ASP A 180 -0.39 3.89 -1.33
C ASP A 180 0.90 4.63 -1.62
N VAL A 181 1.83 4.68 -0.66
CA VAL A 181 3.19 5.18 -0.94
C VAL A 181 3.93 4.15 -1.78
N HIS A 182 3.81 4.27 -3.10
CA HIS A 182 4.31 3.27 -4.02
C HIS A 182 5.83 3.34 -4.23
N THR A 183 6.38 4.55 -4.24
CA THR A 183 7.81 4.78 -4.45
C THR A 183 8.29 6.04 -3.74
N GLY A 184 9.61 6.22 -3.60
CA GLY A 184 10.21 7.42 -3.06
C GLY A 184 10.23 8.56 -4.08
N LYS A 185 10.82 8.30 -5.25
CA LYS A 185 10.92 9.24 -6.37
C LYS A 185 9.78 9.00 -7.37
N ALA A 186 9.41 10.05 -8.09
CA ALA A 186 8.50 9.97 -9.23
C ALA A 186 9.12 9.17 -10.38
N GLN A 187 9.00 7.86 -10.30
CA GLN A 187 9.53 6.89 -11.25
C GLN A 187 8.81 5.55 -11.12
N TRP A 188 9.04 4.63 -12.04
CA TRP A 188 8.58 3.25 -11.91
C TRP A 188 9.35 2.51 -10.79
N CYS A 189 8.66 1.64 -10.03
CA CYS A 189 9.27 0.69 -9.10
C CYS A 189 9.29 -0.72 -9.74
N CYS A 190 9.75 -1.80 -9.19
CA CYS A 190 10.39 -1.98 -7.91
C CYS A 190 11.65 -2.82 -8.10
N SER A 191 12.77 -2.18 -8.23
CA SER A 191 14.08 -2.80 -8.38
C SER A 191 14.90 -2.59 -7.11
N HIS A 192 15.87 -3.49 -6.84
CA HIS A 192 16.86 -3.28 -5.80
C HIS A 192 17.75 -2.05 -6.07
N TYR A 193 17.74 -1.53 -7.31
CA TYR A 193 18.57 -0.42 -7.79
C TYR A 193 17.78 0.86 -8.05
N ASP A 194 16.48 0.94 -7.77
CA ASP A 194 15.66 2.12 -8.05
C ASP A 194 15.87 3.28 -7.06
N GLY A 195 16.68 3.07 -6.02
CA GLY A 195 16.99 4.06 -5.02
C GLY A 195 15.86 4.33 -4.02
N ALA A 196 14.81 3.53 -4.06
CA ALA A 196 13.65 3.66 -3.16
C ALA A 196 13.26 2.31 -2.52
N ALA A 197 14.22 1.38 -2.41
CA ALA A 197 13.98 0.02 -1.95
C ALA A 197 13.75 -0.06 -0.43
N TRP A 198 14.50 0.73 0.34
CA TRP A 198 14.50 0.71 1.80
C TRP A 198 14.57 2.12 2.39
N PHE A 199 14.28 2.24 3.69
CA PHE A 199 14.38 3.50 4.43
C PHE A 199 15.80 4.09 4.30
N ASP A 200 15.86 5.37 3.99
CA ASP A 200 17.10 6.15 3.77
C ASP A 200 17.94 5.70 2.57
N ASP A 201 17.34 4.95 1.62
CA ASP A 201 17.91 4.76 0.29
C ASP A 201 17.97 6.10 -0.48
N LEU A 202 18.62 6.14 -1.63
CA LEU A 202 18.93 7.36 -2.40
C LEU A 202 17.74 8.33 -2.58
N PHE A 203 16.54 7.78 -2.76
CA PHE A 203 15.30 8.54 -2.98
C PHE A 203 14.21 8.22 -1.95
N PHE A 204 14.58 7.64 -0.80
CA PHE A 204 13.64 7.31 0.26
C PHE A 204 14.02 7.98 1.58
N ASN A 205 13.79 9.26 1.70
CA ASN A 205 13.97 9.99 2.95
C ASN A 205 12.82 9.66 3.92
N ALA A 206 13.13 9.00 5.04
CA ALA A 206 12.13 8.55 6.01
C ALA A 206 11.39 9.74 6.69
N THR A 207 12.01 10.91 6.83
CA THR A 207 11.36 12.11 7.37
C THR A 207 10.34 12.68 6.37
N HIS A 208 10.70 12.77 5.10
CA HIS A 208 9.80 13.22 4.03
C HIS A 208 8.64 12.26 3.84
N TRP A 209 8.92 10.96 3.92
CA TRP A 209 7.88 9.93 3.87
C TRP A 209 6.84 10.10 4.98
N ARG A 210 7.24 10.25 6.25
CA ARG A 210 6.30 10.50 7.36
C ARG A 210 5.50 11.77 7.16
N ARG A 211 6.15 12.87 6.72
CA ARG A 211 5.48 14.11 6.36
C ARG A 211 4.43 13.89 5.26
N GLY A 212 4.78 13.12 4.23
CA GLY A 212 3.88 12.74 3.14
C GLY A 212 2.67 11.95 3.63
N LEU A 213 2.88 10.97 4.50
CA LEU A 213 1.80 10.20 5.12
C LEU A 213 0.83 11.10 5.88
N SER A 214 1.34 12.01 6.73
CA SER A 214 0.48 12.97 7.46
C SER A 214 -0.29 13.89 6.52
N TYR A 215 0.33 14.35 5.43
CA TYR A 215 -0.32 15.23 4.44
C TYR A 215 -1.49 14.52 3.76
N VAL A 216 -1.27 13.31 3.25
CA VAL A 216 -2.30 12.53 2.55
C VAL A 216 -3.39 12.06 3.52
N ALA A 217 -3.04 11.65 4.74
CA ALA A 217 -4.00 11.29 5.77
C ALA A 217 -4.92 12.47 6.15
N ASN A 218 -4.36 13.68 6.22
CA ASN A 218 -5.17 14.87 6.48
C ASN A 218 -6.08 15.23 5.29
N TRP A 219 -5.58 15.11 4.04
CA TRP A 219 -6.39 15.30 2.83
C TRP A 219 -7.54 14.28 2.75
N ALA A 220 -7.31 13.05 3.19
CA ALA A 220 -8.32 11.98 3.19
C ALA A 220 -9.56 12.29 4.03
N LYS A 221 -9.47 13.19 5.02
CA LYS A 221 -10.63 13.60 5.85
C LYS A 221 -11.78 14.21 5.06
N ASP A 222 -11.48 14.81 3.90
CA ASP A 222 -12.50 15.41 3.04
C ASP A 222 -13.15 14.38 2.10
N HIS A 223 -12.72 13.12 2.13
CA HIS A 223 -13.13 12.04 1.22
C HIS A 223 -13.57 10.79 2.01
N PRO A 224 -14.86 10.63 2.36
CA PRO A 224 -15.33 9.58 3.26
C PRO A 224 -15.14 8.15 2.73
N ASN A 225 -14.91 7.98 1.45
CA ASN A 225 -14.60 6.70 0.82
C ASN A 225 -13.10 6.36 0.82
N ILE A 226 -12.23 7.23 1.32
CA ILE A 226 -10.84 6.87 1.60
C ILE A 226 -10.82 6.18 2.96
N ALA A 227 -10.91 4.84 2.93
CA ALA A 227 -11.08 4.02 4.14
C ALA A 227 -9.75 3.61 4.79
N SER A 228 -8.66 3.69 4.06
CA SER A 228 -7.34 3.21 4.49
C SER A 228 -6.21 3.92 3.75
N MET A 229 -5.00 3.79 4.28
CA MET A 229 -3.76 4.17 3.61
C MET A 229 -2.71 3.09 3.80
N SER A 230 -1.97 2.76 2.72
CA SER A 230 -0.81 1.89 2.80
C SER A 230 0.44 2.69 3.20
N LEU A 231 1.18 2.16 4.16
CA LEU A 231 2.40 2.80 4.67
C LEU A 231 3.49 2.87 3.61
N ARG A 232 3.77 1.73 2.96
CA ARG A 232 4.81 1.66 1.93
C ARG A 232 4.72 0.39 1.11
N ASN A 233 4.74 0.55 -0.20
CA ASN A 233 4.80 -0.54 -1.16
C ASN A 233 6.16 -1.24 -1.16
N GLU A 234 6.16 -2.56 -1.20
CA GLU A 234 7.26 -3.46 -1.57
C GLU A 234 8.65 -3.09 -1.02
N LEU A 235 8.75 -3.04 0.31
CA LEU A 235 10.03 -2.87 0.98
C LEU A 235 10.96 -4.07 0.70
N ARG A 236 12.19 -3.77 0.27
CA ARG A 236 13.20 -4.74 -0.17
C ARG A 236 14.61 -4.25 0.11
N ASP A 237 15.60 -5.12 0.02
CA ASP A 237 17.00 -4.75 0.23
C ASP A 237 17.48 -3.80 -0.88
N SER A 238 18.17 -2.72 -0.52
CA SER A 238 18.77 -1.80 -1.47
C SER A 238 20.16 -2.26 -1.87
N TYR A 239 20.46 -2.22 -3.16
CA TYR A 239 21.81 -2.48 -3.68
C TYR A 239 22.59 -1.21 -4.02
N ASN A 240 21.95 -0.03 -3.89
CA ASN A 240 22.62 1.26 -4.10
C ASN A 240 23.41 1.70 -2.87
N VAL A 241 22.83 1.52 -1.68
CA VAL A 241 23.41 1.95 -0.41
C VAL A 241 23.70 0.73 0.44
N THR A 242 24.99 0.45 0.62
CA THR A 242 25.44 -0.83 1.20
C THR A 242 25.34 -0.92 2.71
N ASP A 243 25.12 0.20 3.39
CA ASP A 243 25.15 0.28 4.86
C ASP A 243 23.75 0.39 5.49
N LEU A 244 22.69 0.23 4.70
CA LEU A 244 21.32 0.25 5.20
C LEU A 244 21.02 -1.04 5.98
N ASN A 245 20.32 -0.88 7.09
CA ASN A 245 19.92 -1.97 7.96
C ASN A 245 18.62 -2.62 7.47
N TYR A 246 18.71 -3.50 6.46
CA TYR A 246 17.54 -4.26 5.99
C TYR A 246 17.24 -5.39 6.99
N ASN A 247 16.42 -5.13 7.99
CA ASN A 247 16.04 -6.06 9.05
C ASN A 247 14.71 -5.67 9.70
N TRP A 248 14.14 -6.58 10.49
CA TRP A 248 12.85 -6.40 11.15
C TRP A 248 12.83 -5.25 12.15
N GLN A 249 13.93 -5.00 12.87
CA GLN A 249 14.00 -3.91 13.84
C GLN A 249 13.84 -2.55 13.15
N THR A 250 14.55 -2.34 12.04
CA THR A 250 14.46 -1.11 11.25
C THR A 250 13.08 -0.99 10.61
N LEU A 251 12.51 -2.10 10.11
CA LEU A 251 11.14 -2.11 9.59
C LEU A 251 10.17 -1.60 10.66
N VAL A 252 10.13 -2.27 11.81
CA VAL A 252 9.17 -1.96 12.88
C VAL A 252 9.32 -0.52 13.36
N GLY A 253 10.55 -0.06 13.59
CA GLY A 253 10.79 1.31 14.06
C GLY A 253 10.26 2.37 13.09
N ASN A 254 10.54 2.22 11.79
CA ASN A 254 10.05 3.16 10.80
C ASN A 254 8.55 3.03 10.55
N MET A 255 8.04 1.81 10.37
CA MET A 255 6.62 1.61 10.07
C MET A 255 5.73 2.04 11.24
N THR A 256 6.16 1.84 12.49
CA THR A 256 5.49 2.40 13.68
C THR A 256 5.41 3.91 13.59
N ALA A 257 6.54 4.59 13.33
CA ALA A 257 6.55 6.05 13.19
C ALA A 257 5.68 6.55 12.01
N GLY A 258 5.57 5.76 10.93
CA GLY A 258 4.65 6.04 9.82
C GLY A 258 3.18 5.86 10.22
N ALA A 259 2.87 4.81 10.97
CA ALA A 259 1.54 4.55 11.50
C ALA A 259 1.09 5.64 12.48
N ASP A 260 1.99 6.07 13.37
CA ASP A 260 1.75 7.21 14.28
C ASP A 260 1.43 8.47 13.47
N ALA A 261 2.20 8.76 12.41
CA ALA A 261 2.01 9.94 11.56
C ALA A 261 0.64 9.94 10.84
N ILE A 262 0.17 8.78 10.37
CA ILE A 262 -1.19 8.64 9.81
C ILE A 262 -2.23 8.84 10.89
N HIS A 263 -2.11 8.13 12.01
CA HIS A 263 -3.11 8.14 13.07
C HIS A 263 -3.26 9.52 13.74
N GLU A 264 -2.18 10.22 13.99
CA GLU A 264 -2.19 11.59 14.49
C GLU A 264 -2.88 12.55 13.51
N ALA A 265 -2.63 12.38 12.20
CA ALA A 265 -3.23 13.21 11.17
C ALA A 265 -4.70 12.86 10.92
N ASN A 266 -5.07 11.58 10.92
CA ASN A 266 -6.43 11.09 10.68
C ASN A 266 -6.69 9.75 11.42
N PRO A 267 -7.26 9.78 12.63
CA PRO A 267 -7.51 8.57 13.41
C PRO A 267 -8.67 7.71 12.89
N ASP A 268 -9.37 8.15 11.85
CA ASP A 268 -10.60 7.49 11.38
C ASP A 268 -10.35 6.46 10.28
N ILE A 269 -9.16 6.47 9.65
CA ILE A 269 -8.82 5.54 8.57
C ILE A 269 -7.97 4.36 9.07
N LEU A 270 -8.02 3.27 8.31
CA LEU A 270 -7.19 2.09 8.54
C LEU A 270 -5.77 2.31 8.02
N ILE A 271 -4.83 1.62 8.63
CA ILE A 271 -3.42 1.64 8.29
C ILE A 271 -3.04 0.28 7.71
N LEU A 272 -2.68 0.25 6.43
CA LEU A 272 -2.20 -0.95 5.77
C LEU A 272 -0.68 -1.04 5.94
N TRP A 273 -0.21 -2.15 6.51
CA TRP A 273 1.19 -2.37 6.82
C TRP A 273 1.71 -3.60 6.09
N SER A 274 2.62 -3.38 5.14
CA SER A 274 3.29 -4.42 4.37
C SER A 274 4.53 -4.96 5.07
N GLY A 275 4.92 -6.18 4.71
CA GLY A 275 6.10 -6.86 5.23
C GLY A 275 7.39 -6.58 4.47
N MET A 276 8.36 -7.46 4.69
CA MET A 276 9.62 -7.53 3.97
C MET A 276 9.48 -8.29 2.64
N GLN A 277 10.57 -8.41 1.87
CA GLN A 277 10.64 -9.20 0.65
C GLN A 277 9.55 -8.85 -0.37
N TYR A 278 9.49 -7.57 -0.76
CA TYR A 278 8.45 -7.07 -1.68
C TYR A 278 7.02 -7.21 -1.10
N GLY A 279 6.87 -7.01 0.21
CA GLY A 279 5.56 -7.18 0.87
C GLY A 279 5.10 -8.63 1.00
N GLN A 280 5.97 -9.62 0.82
CA GLN A 280 5.61 -11.04 0.83
C GLN A 280 5.80 -11.72 2.19
N ASP A 281 6.43 -11.07 3.16
CA ASP A 281 6.76 -11.68 4.45
C ASP A 281 6.40 -10.77 5.64
N LEU A 282 5.41 -11.20 6.42
CA LEU A 282 5.00 -10.65 7.71
C LEU A 282 5.25 -11.65 8.85
N SER A 283 5.88 -12.78 8.59
CA SER A 283 5.97 -13.92 9.50
C SER A 283 6.50 -13.56 10.89
N ALA A 284 7.45 -12.65 10.96
CA ALA A 284 8.03 -12.16 12.20
C ALA A 284 7.02 -11.42 13.06
N LEU A 285 6.22 -10.59 12.45
CA LEU A 285 5.27 -9.70 13.13
C LEU A 285 4.03 -10.47 13.59
N THR A 286 3.54 -11.36 12.75
CA THR A 286 2.31 -12.11 13.05
C THR A 286 2.54 -13.26 14.02
N SER A 287 3.71 -13.90 14.02
CA SER A 287 4.02 -15.03 14.92
C SER A 287 4.56 -14.63 16.28
N GLY A 288 4.85 -13.35 16.51
CA GLY A 288 5.44 -12.86 17.79
C GLY A 288 6.81 -13.47 18.09
N LYS A 289 7.47 -14.05 17.10
CA LYS A 289 8.83 -14.54 17.28
C LYS A 289 9.72 -13.34 17.58
N ASN A 290 10.65 -13.52 18.50
CA ASN A 290 11.65 -12.52 18.87
C ASN A 290 12.73 -12.42 17.78
N ILE A 291 12.30 -12.20 16.54
CA ILE A 291 13.12 -12.22 15.31
C ILE A 291 13.60 -10.83 14.89
N LEU A 292 13.21 -9.81 15.66
CA LEU A 292 13.75 -8.48 15.45
C LEU A 292 15.26 -8.44 15.65
N SER A 293 15.83 -9.46 16.29
CA SER A 293 17.27 -9.68 16.43
C SER A 293 17.87 -10.61 15.37
N ALA A 294 17.05 -11.21 14.50
CA ALA A 294 17.60 -12.10 13.47
C ALA A 294 18.39 -11.30 12.43
N PRO A 295 19.51 -11.85 11.94
CA PRO A 295 20.18 -11.27 10.79
C PRO A 295 19.20 -11.24 9.63
N CYS A 296 19.40 -10.28 8.74
CA CYS A 296 18.58 -10.14 7.54
C CYS A 296 18.45 -11.48 6.81
N TYR A 297 17.20 -11.90 6.62
CA TYR A 297 16.86 -13.05 5.83
C TYR A 297 17.18 -12.74 4.36
N LYS A 298 18.05 -13.53 3.74
CA LYS A 298 18.49 -13.37 2.34
C LYS A 298 19.20 -12.05 1.99
N CYS A 299 19.68 -11.27 2.93
CA CYS A 299 20.55 -10.17 2.60
C CYS A 299 21.83 -10.69 1.94
N THR A 300 22.15 -10.17 0.75
CA THR A 300 23.37 -10.50 0.00
C THR A 300 24.66 -10.07 0.68
N ALA A 301 24.55 -9.25 1.71
CA ALA A 301 25.63 -8.97 2.64
C ALA A 301 25.15 -9.30 4.06
N ILE A 302 25.98 -10.00 4.81
CA ILE A 302 25.89 -10.10 6.27
C ILE A 302 26.16 -8.70 6.85
N ARG A 303 25.42 -7.71 6.38
CA ARG A 303 25.74 -6.30 6.61
C ARG A 303 25.47 -5.90 8.01
N ASN A 304 24.94 -6.56 8.85
CA ASN A 304 24.74 -6.23 10.26
C ASN A 304 24.24 -7.46 11.01
N ALA A 305 24.94 -8.58 10.84
CA ALA A 305 24.91 -9.67 11.79
C ALA A 305 25.40 -9.23 13.19
N ALA A 306 25.82 -7.98 13.33
CA ALA A 306 26.16 -7.38 14.58
C ALA A 306 24.89 -7.26 15.41
N ARG A 307 24.65 -8.28 16.24
CA ARG A 307 23.95 -8.26 17.54
C ARG A 307 22.95 -7.12 17.68
N LEU A 308 21.84 -7.18 16.94
CA LEU A 308 20.67 -6.40 17.30
C LEU A 308 20.14 -6.98 18.60
N GLU A 309 19.99 -6.14 19.61
CA GLU A 309 19.28 -6.54 20.82
C GLU A 309 17.85 -6.96 20.46
N PRO A 310 17.33 -8.00 21.08
CA PRO A 310 15.95 -8.41 20.86
C PRO A 310 15.00 -7.23 21.11
N VAL A 311 14.18 -6.90 20.13
CA VAL A 311 13.13 -5.90 20.27
C VAL A 311 11.78 -6.61 20.27
N TYR A 312 11.02 -6.42 21.31
CA TYR A 312 9.65 -6.89 21.38
C TYR A 312 8.74 -5.89 20.67
N PHE A 313 7.88 -6.38 19.78
CA PHE A 313 6.85 -5.60 19.13
C PHE A 313 5.48 -6.18 19.47
N ASN A 314 4.60 -5.34 20.00
CA ASN A 314 3.23 -5.68 20.30
C ASN A 314 2.31 -4.59 19.75
N VAL A 315 1.42 -4.97 18.84
CA VAL A 315 0.45 -4.06 18.21
C VAL A 315 -0.41 -3.34 19.25
N ASP A 316 -0.80 -4.04 20.33
CA ASP A 316 -1.73 -3.52 21.33
C ASP A 316 -1.11 -2.43 22.23
N ASP A 317 0.19 -2.18 22.11
CA ASP A 317 0.87 -1.07 22.81
C ASP A 317 0.70 0.28 22.08
N HIS A 318 0.07 0.29 20.91
CA HIS A 318 -0.06 1.48 20.05
C HIS A 318 -1.50 1.99 19.97
N ALA A 319 -1.66 3.32 19.90
CA ALA A 319 -2.97 3.97 19.79
C ALA A 319 -3.77 3.58 18.54
N TRP A 320 -3.08 3.15 17.50
CA TRP A 320 -3.65 2.70 16.22
C TRP A 320 -3.88 1.18 16.15
N ALA A 321 -3.81 0.46 17.26
CA ALA A 321 -3.93 -1.00 17.27
C ALA A 321 -5.22 -1.52 16.63
N ASP A 322 -6.33 -0.79 16.78
CA ASP A 322 -7.63 -1.09 16.16
C ASP A 322 -7.79 -0.54 14.73
N LYS A 323 -6.72 0.02 14.16
CA LYS A 323 -6.66 0.53 12.78
C LYS A 323 -5.77 -0.31 11.87
N LEU A 324 -5.00 -1.23 12.44
CA LEU A 324 -4.02 -2.01 11.70
C LEU A 324 -4.68 -3.09 10.85
N VAL A 325 -4.29 -3.12 9.58
CA VAL A 325 -4.55 -4.21 8.62
C VAL A 325 -3.22 -4.63 8.02
N TRP A 326 -2.90 -5.90 8.07
CA TRP A 326 -1.73 -6.43 7.37
C TRP A 326 -2.00 -6.52 5.87
N GLU A 327 -1.01 -6.18 5.04
CA GLU A 327 -1.10 -6.36 3.60
C GLU A 327 0.04 -7.22 3.06
N LEU A 328 -0.28 -8.12 2.13
CA LEU A 328 0.65 -9.01 1.46
C LEU A 328 0.51 -8.92 -0.05
N HIS A 329 1.62 -9.18 -0.73
CA HIS A 329 1.71 -9.38 -2.18
C HIS A 329 2.06 -10.82 -2.49
N LEU A 330 1.60 -11.34 -3.63
CA LEU A 330 2.03 -12.64 -4.13
C LEU A 330 1.97 -12.72 -5.65
N TYR A 331 3.11 -13.07 -6.24
CA TYR A 331 3.26 -13.24 -7.68
C TYR A 331 3.94 -14.56 -8.04
N LYS A 332 3.75 -15.03 -9.25
CA LYS A 332 4.37 -16.27 -9.76
C LYS A 332 5.90 -16.25 -9.75
N MET A 333 6.50 -15.06 -9.76
CA MET A 333 7.96 -14.87 -9.70
C MET A 333 8.53 -14.92 -8.27
N SER A 334 7.74 -15.26 -7.27
CA SER A 334 8.21 -15.43 -5.89
C SER A 334 9.10 -16.67 -5.84
N GLU A 335 10.42 -16.48 -5.69
CA GLU A 335 11.44 -17.54 -5.80
C GLU A 335 11.28 -18.69 -4.79
N ASP A 336 10.53 -18.45 -3.69
CA ASP A 336 10.43 -19.38 -2.58
C ASP A 336 9.12 -20.18 -2.55
N VAL A 337 8.23 -19.97 -3.52
CA VAL A 337 6.90 -20.57 -3.56
C VAL A 337 6.71 -21.33 -4.86
N ASP A 338 6.47 -22.64 -4.79
CA ASP A 338 5.99 -23.41 -5.93
C ASP A 338 4.52 -23.02 -6.21
N THR A 339 4.33 -22.02 -7.07
CA THR A 339 3.04 -21.42 -7.39
C THR A 339 2.16 -22.31 -8.28
N ASP A 340 2.69 -23.42 -8.79
CA ASP A 340 1.92 -24.41 -9.54
C ASP A 340 1.26 -25.47 -8.60
N ARG A 341 1.52 -25.35 -7.29
CA ARG A 341 0.94 -26.21 -6.25
C ARG A 341 0.13 -25.41 -5.23
N CYS A 342 -1.17 -25.54 -5.30
CA CYS A 342 -2.12 -24.79 -4.46
C CYS A 342 -1.95 -25.06 -2.95
N ASP A 343 -1.63 -26.29 -2.56
CA ASP A 343 -1.34 -26.63 -1.16
C ASP A 343 -0.11 -25.88 -0.63
N ILE A 344 0.94 -25.73 -1.44
CA ILE A 344 2.14 -24.98 -1.11
C ILE A 344 1.84 -23.47 -1.05
N VAL A 345 1.06 -22.95 -2.01
CA VAL A 345 0.63 -21.55 -2.00
C VAL A 345 -0.15 -21.24 -0.72
N LYS A 346 -1.14 -22.04 -0.35
CA LYS A 346 -1.93 -21.87 0.88
C LYS A 346 -1.06 -21.91 2.14
N ALA A 347 -0.10 -22.84 2.22
CA ALA A 347 0.83 -22.93 3.35
C ALA A 347 1.80 -21.74 3.40
N SER A 348 2.25 -21.25 2.26
CA SER A 348 3.11 -20.07 2.18
C SER A 348 2.36 -18.80 2.63
N LEU A 349 1.15 -18.58 2.16
CA LEU A 349 0.30 -17.48 2.61
C LEU A 349 0.11 -17.51 4.12
N TYR A 350 -0.26 -18.67 4.67
CA TYR A 350 -0.44 -18.85 6.12
C TYR A 350 0.83 -18.44 6.89
N ARG A 351 1.98 -19.01 6.53
CA ARG A 351 3.26 -18.78 7.20
C ARG A 351 3.70 -17.32 7.11
N ASN A 352 3.45 -16.67 5.98
CA ASN A 352 3.94 -15.34 5.69
C ASN A 352 3.04 -14.21 6.20
N GLY A 353 1.90 -14.53 6.87
CA GLY A 353 1.09 -13.49 7.50
C GLY A 353 -0.39 -13.83 7.64
N PHE A 354 -0.96 -14.68 6.78
CA PHE A 354 -2.38 -15.02 6.86
C PHE A 354 -2.77 -15.89 8.08
N ASN A 355 -1.80 -16.42 8.84
CA ASN A 355 -2.04 -16.97 10.17
C ASN A 355 -2.73 -15.94 11.09
N ALA A 356 -2.52 -14.64 10.87
CA ALA A 356 -3.17 -13.56 11.64
C ALA A 356 -4.70 -13.52 11.46
N LEU A 357 -5.26 -14.21 10.47
CA LEU A 357 -6.70 -14.39 10.37
C LEU A 357 -7.29 -15.33 11.43
N GLY A 358 -6.46 -16.00 12.26
CA GLY A 358 -6.92 -16.97 13.24
C GLY A 358 -7.51 -18.25 12.63
N ILE A 359 -7.22 -18.53 11.34
CA ILE A 359 -7.63 -19.74 10.65
C ILE A 359 -6.74 -20.92 11.02
N ASP A 360 -7.22 -22.15 10.73
CA ASP A 360 -6.42 -23.34 10.91
C ASP A 360 -5.28 -23.41 9.89
N ALA A 361 -4.13 -23.94 10.33
CA ALA A 361 -3.00 -24.12 9.45
C ALA A 361 -3.32 -25.12 8.34
N PRO A 362 -3.01 -24.81 7.06
CA PRO A 362 -3.17 -25.76 5.96
C PRO A 362 -2.45 -27.09 6.20
N GLU A 363 -2.96 -28.19 5.65
CA GLU A 363 -2.37 -29.52 5.84
C GLU A 363 -0.90 -29.60 5.44
N ALA A 364 -0.51 -28.90 4.37
CA ALA A 364 0.88 -28.83 3.91
C ALA A 364 1.85 -28.23 4.97
N CYS A 365 1.35 -27.46 5.93
CA CYS A 365 2.13 -26.97 7.07
C CYS A 365 2.60 -28.08 8.01
N ASN A 366 1.90 -29.20 8.06
CA ASN A 366 2.26 -30.35 8.89
C ASN A 366 3.54 -31.04 8.39
N ILE A 367 3.85 -30.87 7.10
CA ILE A 367 5.04 -31.48 6.48
C ILE A 367 6.31 -30.75 6.89
N THR A 368 6.24 -29.42 7.00
CA THR A 368 7.40 -28.56 7.29
C THR A 368 7.56 -28.22 8.77
N ASN A 369 6.50 -28.41 9.57
CA ASN A 369 6.42 -28.02 10.99
C ASN A 369 6.82 -26.55 11.24
N ASP A 370 6.58 -25.67 10.26
CA ASP A 370 7.01 -24.26 10.26
C ASP A 370 5.85 -23.30 9.94
N CYS A 371 4.68 -23.55 10.52
CA CYS A 371 3.51 -22.70 10.40
C CYS A 371 3.01 -22.29 11.81
N PRO A 372 3.64 -21.29 12.43
CA PRO A 372 3.26 -20.85 13.75
C PRO A 372 1.87 -20.20 13.75
N LYS A 373 1.13 -20.35 14.84
CA LYS A 373 -0.08 -19.56 15.06
C LYS A 373 0.27 -18.09 15.25
N ALA A 374 -0.63 -17.23 14.86
CA ALA A 374 -0.48 -15.81 15.13
C ALA A 374 -0.64 -15.52 16.64
N VAL A 375 0.03 -14.48 17.10
CA VAL A 375 -0.10 -13.97 18.48
C VAL A 375 -1.32 -13.09 18.66
N ARG A 376 -1.84 -12.53 17.57
CA ARG A 376 -3.00 -11.63 17.55
C ARG A 376 -3.80 -11.86 16.29
N GLU A 377 -5.12 -11.99 16.43
CA GLU A 377 -6.00 -11.93 15.27
C GLU A 377 -6.04 -10.50 14.73
N THR A 378 -5.80 -10.37 13.43
CA THR A 378 -5.73 -9.09 12.74
C THR A 378 -6.17 -9.31 11.30
N PRO A 379 -6.92 -8.39 10.67
CA PRO A 379 -7.24 -8.53 9.25
C PRO A 379 -5.97 -8.57 8.42
N VAL A 380 -5.97 -9.42 7.40
CA VAL A 380 -4.93 -9.51 6.38
C VAL A 380 -5.59 -9.36 5.02
N ILE A 381 -5.03 -8.53 4.16
CA ILE A 381 -5.50 -8.37 2.79
C ILE A 381 -4.40 -8.79 1.80
N LEU A 382 -4.81 -9.28 0.64
CA LEU A 382 -3.91 -9.52 -0.48
C LEU A 382 -3.97 -8.29 -1.40
N SER A 383 -3.09 -7.31 -1.15
CA SER A 383 -3.16 -5.98 -1.79
C SER A 383 -2.56 -5.93 -3.19
N GLU A 384 -1.74 -6.91 -3.54
CA GLU A 384 -1.27 -7.11 -4.92
C GLU A 384 -1.10 -8.59 -5.26
N PHE A 385 -1.60 -8.97 -6.40
CA PHE A 385 -1.34 -10.21 -7.11
C PHE A 385 -1.81 -10.04 -8.55
N GLY A 386 -1.33 -10.85 -9.46
CA GLY A 386 -1.79 -10.78 -10.83
C GLY A 386 -1.04 -11.70 -11.78
N THR A 387 -1.62 -11.85 -12.95
CA THR A 387 -1.07 -12.54 -14.11
C THR A 387 -1.47 -11.77 -15.35
N ALA A 388 -0.91 -12.13 -16.51
CA ALA A 388 -1.37 -11.54 -17.77
C ALA A 388 -2.89 -11.79 -17.96
N GLN A 389 -3.61 -10.72 -18.24
CA GLN A 389 -5.06 -10.76 -18.41
C GLN A 389 -5.43 -11.00 -19.88
N ASP A 390 -4.90 -12.09 -20.43
CA ASP A 390 -5.18 -12.60 -21.77
C ASP A 390 -5.92 -13.93 -21.72
N GLU A 391 -6.27 -14.48 -22.87
CA GLU A 391 -7.02 -15.75 -22.95
C GLU A 391 -6.28 -16.98 -22.39
N THR A 392 -4.98 -16.88 -22.10
CA THR A 392 -4.14 -18.00 -21.71
C THR A 392 -3.81 -18.02 -20.22
N LEU A 393 -3.66 -16.84 -19.57
CA LEU A 393 -3.13 -16.73 -18.21
C LEU A 393 -4.10 -16.11 -17.20
N PHE A 394 -5.23 -15.55 -17.63
CA PHE A 394 -6.19 -14.87 -16.74
C PHE A 394 -6.68 -15.75 -15.57
N ASN A 395 -6.58 -17.07 -15.70
CA ASN A 395 -7.00 -18.06 -14.71
C ASN A 395 -5.96 -19.17 -14.53
N ASP A 396 -4.69 -18.82 -14.49
CA ASP A 396 -3.61 -19.76 -14.24
C ASP A 396 -3.73 -20.44 -12.85
N THR A 397 -2.87 -21.39 -12.54
CA THR A 397 -2.94 -22.16 -11.29
C THR A 397 -2.86 -21.26 -10.06
N LEU A 398 -1.93 -20.30 -10.03
CA LEU A 398 -1.79 -19.38 -8.90
C LEU A 398 -3.07 -18.56 -8.71
N GLN A 399 -3.59 -17.98 -9.79
CA GLN A 399 -4.78 -17.12 -9.73
C GLN A 399 -6.01 -17.92 -9.23
N ASN A 400 -6.18 -19.15 -9.70
CA ASN A 400 -7.25 -20.04 -9.21
C ASN A 400 -7.05 -20.39 -7.72
N CYS A 401 -5.83 -20.68 -7.28
CA CYS A 401 -5.54 -20.93 -5.87
C CYS A 401 -5.87 -19.72 -4.99
N LEU A 402 -5.52 -18.52 -5.42
CA LEU A 402 -5.83 -17.28 -4.69
C LEU A 402 -7.33 -17.02 -4.64
N ARG A 403 -8.03 -17.28 -5.73
CA ARG A 403 -9.49 -17.18 -5.78
C ARG A 403 -10.16 -18.11 -4.76
N GLU A 404 -9.80 -19.39 -4.75
CA GLU A 404 -10.31 -20.34 -3.76
C GLU A 404 -10.00 -19.89 -2.34
N TYR A 405 -8.74 -19.55 -2.07
CA TYR A 405 -8.27 -19.15 -0.74
C TYR A 405 -9.00 -17.93 -0.20
N THR A 406 -9.19 -16.90 -1.03
CA THR A 406 -9.84 -15.67 -0.62
C THR A 406 -11.32 -15.85 -0.37
N ILE A 407 -11.99 -16.70 -1.16
CA ILE A 407 -13.42 -17.07 -0.96
C ILE A 407 -13.59 -17.90 0.32
N GLU A 408 -12.77 -18.95 0.50
CA GLU A 408 -12.83 -19.83 1.66
C GLU A 408 -12.61 -19.11 2.98
N ASN A 409 -11.72 -18.12 2.99
CA ASN A 409 -11.31 -17.40 4.19
C ASN A 409 -11.89 -15.99 4.31
N ASP A 410 -12.72 -15.57 3.35
CA ASP A 410 -13.31 -14.21 3.29
C ASP A 410 -12.26 -13.10 3.39
N VAL A 411 -11.21 -13.21 2.57
CA VAL A 411 -10.05 -12.31 2.53
C VAL A 411 -10.27 -11.20 1.51
N SER A 412 -10.19 -9.96 1.92
CA SER A 412 -10.17 -8.81 1.00
C SER A 412 -8.93 -8.83 0.11
N TRP A 413 -9.08 -8.39 -1.15
CA TRP A 413 -8.01 -8.46 -2.13
C TRP A 413 -8.09 -7.37 -3.21
N MET A 414 -6.94 -7.05 -3.84
CA MET A 414 -6.83 -6.17 -5.02
C MET A 414 -5.88 -6.80 -6.03
N MET A 415 -6.37 -6.98 -7.26
CA MET A 415 -5.52 -7.49 -8.33
C MET A 415 -4.68 -6.36 -8.95
N TRP A 416 -3.52 -6.67 -9.49
CA TRP A 416 -2.70 -5.82 -10.35
C TRP A 416 -2.97 -6.16 -11.83
N ALA A 417 -3.59 -5.28 -12.68
CA ALA A 417 -4.08 -3.96 -12.38
C ALA A 417 -5.18 -3.55 -13.39
N ILE A 418 -5.89 -2.45 -13.13
CA ILE A 418 -6.65 -1.74 -14.18
C ILE A 418 -5.66 -0.89 -14.98
N ALA A 419 -5.19 -1.42 -16.08
CA ALA A 419 -4.24 -0.78 -16.97
C ALA A 419 -4.34 -1.37 -18.38
N GLY A 420 -3.98 -0.57 -19.40
CA GLY A 420 -3.83 -1.02 -20.77
C GLY A 420 -2.49 -0.55 -21.34
N SER A 421 -2.17 0.71 -21.10
CA SER A 421 -0.87 1.31 -21.41
C SER A 421 -0.47 2.29 -20.32
N TYR A 422 0.82 2.54 -20.22
CA TYR A 422 1.41 3.56 -19.34
C TYR A 422 1.91 4.73 -20.18
N ARG A 423 1.65 5.96 -19.76
CA ARG A 423 2.21 7.17 -20.37
C ARG A 423 3.72 7.10 -20.46
N ILE A 424 4.35 6.61 -19.37
CA ILE A 424 5.77 6.31 -19.33
C ILE A 424 6.02 5.22 -18.27
N ARG A 425 6.81 4.21 -18.64
CA ARG A 425 7.25 3.16 -17.75
C ARG A 425 8.70 2.81 -18.09
N SER A 426 9.58 2.87 -17.10
CA SER A 426 11.01 2.59 -17.27
C SER A 426 11.64 3.42 -18.41
N GLY A 427 11.21 4.68 -18.58
CA GLY A 427 11.69 5.60 -19.60
C GLY A 427 11.08 5.40 -21.00
N ILE A 428 10.19 4.44 -21.19
CA ILE A 428 9.51 4.18 -22.47
C ILE A 428 8.11 4.78 -22.42
N GLN A 429 7.83 5.72 -23.32
CA GLN A 429 6.50 6.33 -23.46
C GLN A 429 5.55 5.41 -24.23
N GLY A 430 4.28 5.40 -23.82
CA GLY A 430 3.27 4.53 -24.41
C GLY A 430 3.57 3.05 -24.21
N PHE A 431 4.11 2.68 -23.04
CA PHE A 431 4.46 1.31 -22.73
C PHE A 431 3.20 0.44 -22.60
N PRO A 432 3.05 -0.65 -23.40
CA PRO A 432 1.89 -1.54 -23.28
C PRO A 432 1.97 -2.37 -21.98
N ASP A 433 0.84 -2.49 -21.27
CA ASP A 433 0.75 -3.40 -20.14
C ASP A 433 0.13 -4.72 -20.57
N THR A 434 0.84 -5.83 -20.33
CA THR A 434 0.35 -7.19 -20.62
C THR A 434 -0.39 -7.81 -19.42
N TRP A 435 -0.31 -7.20 -18.24
CA TRP A 435 -0.96 -7.67 -17.02
C TRP A 435 -2.28 -6.95 -16.73
N GLY A 436 -2.51 -5.85 -17.45
CA GLY A 436 -3.68 -5.02 -17.26
C GLY A 436 -4.97 -5.64 -17.80
N MET A 437 -6.07 -5.28 -17.17
CA MET A 437 -7.41 -5.76 -17.54
C MET A 437 -7.94 -5.11 -18.79
N THR A 438 -7.49 -3.89 -19.14
CA THR A 438 -7.95 -3.16 -20.31
C THR A 438 -7.00 -3.32 -21.50
N ASN A 439 -7.53 -3.16 -22.71
CA ASN A 439 -6.70 -3.08 -23.90
C ASN A 439 -5.83 -1.80 -23.91
N TYR A 440 -4.91 -1.71 -24.84
CA TYR A 440 -3.88 -0.67 -24.90
C TYR A 440 -4.45 0.77 -24.79
N ASP A 441 -5.54 1.05 -25.47
CA ASP A 441 -6.17 2.38 -25.55
C ASP A 441 -7.36 2.54 -24.59
N TRP A 442 -7.51 1.66 -23.63
CA TRP A 442 -8.55 1.67 -22.60
C TRP A 442 -9.99 1.70 -23.15
N SER A 443 -10.19 1.33 -24.42
CA SER A 443 -11.50 1.32 -25.07
C SER A 443 -12.37 0.10 -24.72
N GLY A 444 -11.83 -0.85 -23.99
CA GLY A 444 -12.51 -2.08 -23.56
C GLY A 444 -11.58 -3.00 -22.78
N TRP A 445 -12.08 -4.17 -22.46
CA TRP A 445 -11.30 -5.17 -21.76
C TRP A 445 -10.30 -5.88 -22.68
N ASN A 446 -9.17 -6.26 -22.12
CA ASN A 446 -8.17 -7.07 -22.84
C ASN A 446 -8.70 -8.47 -23.15
N TYR A 447 -9.54 -9.01 -22.26
CA TYR A 447 -10.21 -10.28 -22.44
C TYR A 447 -11.61 -10.27 -21.81
N ASP A 448 -12.66 -9.98 -22.59
CA ASP A 448 -14.06 -9.85 -22.12
C ASP A 448 -14.56 -11.10 -21.40
N ARG A 449 -14.19 -12.27 -21.89
CA ARG A 449 -14.62 -13.54 -21.30
C ARG A 449 -14.03 -13.72 -19.90
N GLY A 450 -12.81 -13.30 -19.66
CA GLY A 450 -12.19 -13.28 -18.32
C GLY A 450 -12.97 -12.41 -17.35
N ILE A 451 -13.46 -11.27 -17.80
CA ILE A 451 -14.32 -10.40 -16.99
C ILE A 451 -15.62 -11.10 -16.62
N GLU A 452 -16.33 -11.65 -17.60
CA GLU A 452 -17.68 -12.20 -17.41
C GLU A 452 -17.67 -13.55 -16.68
N GLU A 453 -16.72 -14.44 -17.00
CA GLU A 453 -16.71 -15.82 -16.50
C GLU A 453 -15.80 -16.00 -15.28
N TYR A 454 -14.91 -15.06 -14.98
CA TYR A 454 -13.94 -15.19 -13.89
C TYR A 454 -14.03 -14.08 -12.84
N TRP A 455 -13.81 -12.82 -13.21
CA TRP A 455 -13.73 -11.71 -12.25
C TRP A 455 -15.09 -11.37 -11.63
N LYS A 456 -16.14 -11.19 -12.42
CA LYS A 456 -17.51 -10.93 -11.91
C LYS A 456 -18.01 -12.07 -10.99
N PRO A 457 -17.86 -13.36 -11.33
CA PRO A 457 -18.16 -14.44 -10.41
C PRO A 457 -17.33 -14.44 -9.11
N TRP A 458 -16.06 -14.06 -9.17
CA TRP A 458 -15.22 -13.98 -7.98
C TRP A 458 -15.70 -12.86 -7.03
N THR A 459 -15.88 -11.64 -7.53
CA THR A 459 -16.40 -10.52 -6.71
C THR A 459 -17.76 -10.86 -6.11
N LYS A 460 -18.63 -11.52 -6.88
CA LYS A 460 -19.94 -11.97 -6.38
C LYS A 460 -19.81 -13.00 -5.26
N ALA A 461 -18.89 -13.96 -5.38
CA ALA A 461 -18.66 -14.99 -4.37
C ALA A 461 -18.11 -14.43 -3.05
N MET A 462 -17.38 -13.32 -3.12
CA MET A 462 -16.84 -12.63 -1.95
C MET A 462 -17.87 -11.87 -1.11
N ASN A 463 -19.13 -11.74 -1.55
CA ASN A 463 -20.13 -10.91 -0.87
C ASN A 463 -19.60 -9.51 -0.53
N VAL A 464 -18.93 -8.88 -1.49
CA VAL A 464 -18.31 -7.57 -1.27
C VAL A 464 -19.30 -6.56 -0.71
N THR A 465 -18.83 -5.72 0.20
CA THR A 465 -19.64 -4.71 0.86
C THR A 465 -20.19 -3.72 -0.16
N LYS A 466 -21.50 -3.62 -0.24
CA LYS A 466 -22.18 -2.63 -1.08
C LYS A 466 -22.45 -1.37 -0.27
N VAL A 467 -21.97 -0.27 -0.79
CA VAL A 467 -22.32 1.06 -0.28
C VAL A 467 -23.54 1.55 -1.05
N ILE A 468 -24.66 1.69 -0.36
CA ILE A 468 -25.98 2.05 -0.95
C ILE A 468 -26.26 3.53 -0.69
#